data_ced846ab88b14547ab2aabc214685523
#
_entry.id   ced846ab88b14547ab2aabc214685523
#
_cell.length_a   1.000
_cell.length_b   1.000
_cell.length_c   1.000
_cell.angle_alpha   90.00
_cell.angle_beta   90.00
_cell.angle_gamma   90.00
#
_symmetry.space_group_name_H-M   'P 1'
#
loop_
_entity.id
_entity.type
_entity.pdbx_description
1 polymer ?
#
loop_
_entity_poly.entity_id
_entity_poly.type
_entity_poly.pdbx_seq_one_letter_code
_entity_poly.pdbx_strand_id
1 'polypeptide(L)'
;MAACIRQGSVVADIGTDHAYLPVWAVTEGRSPKAFASDIREGPAKRAAATIAKYGVGGLVKVVVAPGLSGIDLEEVGDVVIAGMGGETILSILEEAPPADYLILQPQTDLPAVRRYLAGRGYSFEERAVVEGNKVYNIFMAHFTGAPYVLSEYDARIGRPLGEAAAYLKKLRASAEKQLTGLKSASKTDLAAIENVRITIELLGGCSNDNNA
;
A
#
# COMPACT_ATOMS: atom_id res chain seq x y z
N MET A 1 -8.99 0.93 4.44
CA MET A 1 -7.82 1.00 5.36
C MET A 1 -8.22 0.65 6.79
N ALA A 2 -9.07 1.43 7.45
CA ALA A 2 -9.42 1.26 8.86
C ALA A 2 -9.84 -0.18 9.25
N ALA A 3 -10.66 -0.84 8.42
CA ALA A 3 -11.09 -2.23 8.64
C ALA A 3 -9.95 -3.27 8.57
N CYS A 4 -8.79 -2.91 8.01
CA CYS A 4 -7.63 -3.80 7.91
C CYS A 4 -6.76 -3.80 9.18
N ILE A 5 -6.94 -2.80 10.08
CA ILE A 5 -6.24 -2.75 11.37
C ILE A 5 -6.67 -3.94 12.21
N ARG A 6 -5.73 -4.67 12.77
CA ARG A 6 -6.01 -5.80 13.66
C ARG A 6 -6.54 -5.31 15.01
N GLN A 7 -7.53 -6.01 15.57
CA GLN A 7 -8.11 -5.65 16.86
C GLN A 7 -7.06 -5.75 17.98
N GLY A 8 -6.91 -4.69 18.77
CA GLY A 8 -5.97 -4.63 19.90
C GLY A 8 -4.52 -4.33 19.50
N SER A 9 -4.23 -4.14 18.22
CA SER A 9 -2.90 -3.82 17.72
C SER A 9 -2.59 -2.34 17.90
N VAL A 10 -1.38 -2.00 18.35
CA VAL A 10 -0.88 -0.62 18.33
C VAL A 10 -0.57 -0.23 16.89
N VAL A 11 -1.05 0.92 16.44
CA VAL A 11 -0.98 1.35 15.03
C VAL A 11 0.02 2.48 14.86
N ALA A 12 0.87 2.39 13.81
CA ALA A 12 1.65 3.50 13.31
C ALA A 12 1.17 3.89 11.92
N ASP A 13 0.65 5.11 11.75
CA ASP A 13 0.19 5.69 10.47
C ASP A 13 1.27 6.63 9.95
N ILE A 14 1.94 6.22 8.85
CA ILE A 14 3.08 6.90 8.27
C ILE A 14 2.65 7.79 7.11
N GLY A 15 3.00 9.07 7.17
CA GLY A 15 2.51 10.09 6.26
C GLY A 15 1.10 10.54 6.60
N THR A 16 0.80 10.62 7.88
CA THR A 16 -0.51 10.99 8.41
C THR A 16 -0.78 12.48 8.25
N ASP A 17 -1.38 12.94 7.20
CA ASP A 17 -1.62 14.37 6.99
C ASP A 17 -2.49 15.01 8.09
N HIS A 18 -3.54 14.32 8.55
CA HIS A 18 -4.53 14.82 9.51
C HIS A 18 -4.80 13.90 10.72
N ALA A 19 -4.10 12.79 10.86
CA ALA A 19 -4.31 11.76 11.89
C ALA A 19 -5.74 11.21 11.99
N TYR A 20 -6.53 11.24 10.91
CA TYR A 20 -7.89 10.69 10.95
C TYR A 20 -7.92 9.20 11.23
N LEU A 21 -7.01 8.43 10.64
CA LEU A 21 -6.94 6.98 10.84
C LEU A 21 -6.50 6.62 12.26
N PRO A 22 -5.40 7.17 12.82
CA PRO A 22 -5.01 6.94 14.21
C PRO A 22 -6.09 7.33 15.21
N VAL A 23 -6.73 8.51 15.03
CA VAL A 23 -7.82 8.98 15.89
C VAL A 23 -8.98 8.01 15.83
N TRP A 24 -9.45 7.63 14.63
CA TRP A 24 -10.50 6.64 14.46
C TRP A 24 -10.17 5.33 15.16
N ALA A 25 -8.93 4.82 14.97
CA ALA A 25 -8.52 3.53 15.54
C ALA A 25 -8.63 3.49 17.06
N VAL A 26 -8.28 4.59 17.75
CA VAL A 26 -8.38 4.64 19.21
C VAL A 26 -9.79 4.98 19.71
N THR A 27 -10.55 5.82 19.00
CA THR A 27 -11.93 6.16 19.40
C THR A 27 -12.90 5.00 19.25
N GLU A 28 -12.72 4.17 18.21
CA GLU A 28 -13.52 2.95 18.00
C GLU A 28 -13.01 1.75 18.83
N GLY A 29 -12.01 1.95 19.69
CA GLY A 29 -11.44 0.87 20.50
C GLY A 29 -10.74 -0.23 19.67
N ARG A 30 -10.40 0.08 18.41
CA ARG A 30 -9.69 -0.85 17.52
C ARG A 30 -8.23 -1.01 17.93
N SER A 31 -7.62 0.11 18.35
CA SER A 31 -6.23 0.18 18.82
C SER A 31 -6.15 0.79 20.23
N PRO A 32 -5.35 0.24 21.14
CA PRO A 32 -5.17 0.84 22.47
C PRO A 32 -4.32 2.12 22.43
N LYS A 33 -3.47 2.28 21.40
CA LYS A 33 -2.54 3.40 21.22
C LYS A 33 -2.21 3.53 19.73
N ALA A 34 -1.91 4.75 19.28
CA ALA A 34 -1.49 4.96 17.92
C ALA A 34 -0.36 6.01 17.81
N PHE A 35 0.41 5.91 16.73
CA PHE A 35 1.39 6.90 16.28
C PHE A 35 0.91 7.54 14.99
N ALA A 36 0.98 8.86 14.92
CA ALA A 36 0.67 9.67 13.75
C ALA A 36 1.99 10.33 13.29
N SER A 37 2.61 9.80 12.23
CA SER A 37 3.92 10.25 11.76
C SER A 37 3.84 10.99 10.43
N ASP A 38 4.55 12.10 10.30
CA ASP A 38 4.85 12.77 9.03
C ASP A 38 6.24 13.40 9.09
N ILE A 39 6.92 13.45 7.94
CA ILE A 39 8.24 14.07 7.83
C ILE A 39 8.17 15.60 7.96
N ARG A 40 7.01 16.22 7.68
CA ARG A 40 6.83 17.67 7.64
C ARG A 40 6.06 18.15 8.86
N GLU A 41 6.51 19.27 9.42
CA GLU A 41 5.84 19.91 10.56
C GLU A 41 4.40 20.36 10.27
N GLY A 42 4.09 20.78 9.04
CA GLY A 42 2.75 21.27 8.67
C GLY A 42 1.66 20.20 8.87
N PRO A 43 1.78 19.02 8.24
CA PRO A 43 0.94 17.86 8.51
C PRO A 43 0.90 17.46 9.99
N ALA A 44 2.04 17.41 10.66
CA ALA A 44 2.10 17.07 12.08
C ALA A 44 1.31 18.05 12.96
N LYS A 45 1.34 19.35 12.67
CA LYS A 45 0.51 20.35 13.36
C LYS A 45 -0.98 20.14 13.12
N ARG A 46 -1.40 19.77 11.89
CA ARG A 46 -2.80 19.42 11.59
C ARG A 46 -3.22 18.14 12.32
N ALA A 47 -2.34 17.14 12.34
CA ALA A 47 -2.56 15.92 13.12
C ALA A 47 -2.78 16.22 14.60
N ALA A 48 -1.90 17.02 15.21
CA ALA A 48 -2.03 17.43 16.61
C ALA A 48 -3.34 18.17 16.90
N ALA A 49 -3.79 19.06 16.00
CA ALA A 49 -5.06 19.75 16.12
C ALA A 49 -6.26 18.78 16.07
N THR A 50 -6.22 17.78 15.18
CA THR A 50 -7.25 16.73 15.12
C THR A 50 -7.29 15.90 16.40
N ILE A 51 -6.13 15.46 16.89
CA ILE A 51 -5.99 14.68 18.12
C ILE A 51 -6.57 15.46 19.33
N ALA A 52 -6.23 16.75 19.43
CA ALA A 52 -6.75 17.63 20.48
C ALA A 52 -8.28 17.80 20.37
N LYS A 53 -8.80 18.01 19.14
CA LYS A 53 -10.24 18.14 18.88
C LYS A 53 -11.05 16.92 19.35
N TYR A 54 -10.51 15.73 19.19
CA TYR A 54 -11.17 14.48 19.61
C TYR A 54 -10.82 14.04 21.04
N GLY A 55 -9.96 14.79 21.74
CA GLY A 55 -9.62 14.51 23.14
C GLY A 55 -8.78 13.25 23.37
N VAL A 56 -8.09 12.77 22.34
CA VAL A 56 -7.36 11.49 22.37
C VAL A 56 -5.82 11.66 22.50
N GLY A 57 -5.36 12.81 22.99
CA GLY A 57 -3.93 13.12 23.12
C GLY A 57 -3.15 12.18 24.05
N GLY A 58 -3.83 11.46 24.97
CA GLY A 58 -3.22 10.41 25.79
C GLY A 58 -3.02 9.07 25.07
N LEU A 59 -3.67 8.88 23.93
CA LEU A 59 -3.67 7.62 23.17
C LEU A 59 -2.98 7.73 21.79
N VAL A 60 -2.92 8.93 21.20
CA VAL A 60 -2.29 9.16 19.91
C VAL A 60 -1.10 10.08 20.05
N LYS A 61 0.10 9.60 19.69
CA LYS A 61 1.35 10.36 19.70
C LYS A 61 1.69 10.86 18.31
N VAL A 62 1.97 12.16 18.18
CA VAL A 62 2.50 12.73 16.94
C VAL A 62 4.03 12.55 16.90
N VAL A 63 4.55 12.12 15.75
CA VAL A 63 5.98 11.95 15.49
C VAL A 63 6.33 12.76 14.22
N VAL A 64 7.33 13.64 14.32
CA VAL A 64 7.88 14.37 13.16
C VAL A 64 9.21 13.73 12.80
N ALA A 65 9.19 12.82 11.83
CA ALA A 65 10.37 12.08 11.42
C ALA A 65 10.18 11.48 10.01
N PRO A 66 11.26 11.16 9.28
CA PRO A 66 11.17 10.46 8.01
C PRO A 66 10.77 9.00 8.23
N GLY A 67 9.82 8.51 7.44
CA GLY A 67 9.42 7.11 7.41
C GLY A 67 9.06 6.56 8.79
N LEU A 68 9.72 5.47 9.19
CA LEU A 68 9.53 4.78 10.46
C LEU A 68 10.49 5.26 11.57
N SER A 69 11.35 6.25 11.28
CA SER A 69 12.26 6.80 12.27
C SER A 69 11.50 7.43 13.46
N GLY A 70 12.02 7.24 14.65
CA GLY A 70 11.38 7.76 15.86
C GLY A 70 10.16 6.99 16.35
N ILE A 71 9.83 5.85 15.70
CA ILE A 71 8.80 4.89 16.11
C ILE A 71 9.50 3.63 16.59
N ASP A 72 9.19 3.20 17.79
CA ASP A 72 9.63 1.90 18.29
C ASP A 72 8.74 0.80 17.71
N LEU A 73 9.29 0.04 16.77
CA LEU A 73 8.56 -1.04 16.10
C LEU A 73 8.27 -2.24 17.02
N GLU A 74 8.94 -2.37 18.15
CA GLU A 74 8.61 -3.40 19.14
C GLU A 74 7.27 -3.10 19.85
N GLU A 75 6.89 -1.80 19.95
CA GLU A 75 5.57 -1.41 20.46
C GLU A 75 4.46 -1.53 19.39
N VAL A 76 4.80 -1.52 18.10
CA VAL A 76 3.84 -1.39 16.99
C VAL A 76 3.50 -2.75 16.40
N GLY A 77 2.23 -3.10 16.45
CA GLY A 77 1.73 -4.29 15.77
C GLY A 77 1.41 -4.06 14.29
N ASP A 78 0.80 -2.92 13.95
CA ASP A 78 0.35 -2.61 12.59
C ASP A 78 0.99 -1.31 12.08
N VAL A 79 1.75 -1.40 11.00
CA VAL A 79 2.26 -0.23 10.26
C VAL A 79 1.37 0.05 9.06
N VAL A 80 0.84 1.26 8.98
CA VAL A 80 0.02 1.73 7.85
C VAL A 80 0.80 2.74 7.04
N ILE A 81 0.91 2.52 5.71
CA ILE A 81 1.49 3.48 4.75
C ILE A 81 0.53 3.57 3.57
N ALA A 82 -0.20 4.67 3.47
CA ALA A 82 -1.27 4.82 2.50
C ALA A 82 -1.17 6.12 1.70
N GLY A 83 -1.68 6.09 0.45
CA GLY A 83 -1.78 7.29 -0.37
C GLY A 83 -0.46 7.77 -0.98
N MET A 84 0.58 6.93 -0.98
CA MET A 84 1.90 7.23 -1.50
C MET A 84 2.22 6.44 -2.77
N GLY A 85 3.19 6.89 -3.56
CA GLY A 85 3.75 6.10 -4.66
C GLY A 85 4.45 4.84 -4.15
N GLY A 86 4.46 3.78 -4.96
CA GLY A 86 5.11 2.52 -4.60
C GLY A 86 6.59 2.70 -4.24
N GLU A 87 7.35 3.46 -5.02
CA GLU A 87 8.75 3.78 -4.74
C GLU A 87 8.95 4.43 -3.36
N THR A 88 8.08 5.38 -2.99
CA THR A 88 8.14 6.03 -1.67
C THR A 88 7.87 5.05 -0.55
N ILE A 89 6.87 4.18 -0.71
CA ILE A 89 6.57 3.12 0.27
C ILE A 89 7.77 2.20 0.44
N LEU A 90 8.36 1.75 -0.67
CA LEU A 90 9.53 0.86 -0.64
C LEU A 90 10.73 1.51 0.03
N SER A 91 11.04 2.78 -0.30
CA SER A 91 12.12 3.53 0.36
C SER A 91 11.94 3.59 1.88
N ILE A 92 10.71 3.85 2.36
CA ILE A 92 10.41 3.88 3.79
C ILE A 92 10.65 2.51 4.44
N LEU A 93 10.24 1.43 3.77
CA LEU A 93 10.36 0.06 4.31
C LEU A 93 11.80 -0.47 4.25
N GLU A 94 12.62 -0.03 3.30
CA GLU A 94 14.02 -0.42 3.16
C GLU A 94 14.92 0.17 4.25
N GLU A 95 14.56 1.34 4.77
CA GLU A 95 15.32 2.05 5.81
C GLU A 95 15.05 1.51 7.23
N ALA A 96 14.11 0.58 7.40
CA ALA A 96 13.70 0.06 8.69
C ALA A 96 13.80 -1.49 8.77
N PRO A 97 13.92 -2.07 9.98
CA PRO A 97 13.74 -3.51 10.15
C PRO A 97 12.31 -3.92 9.76
N PRO A 98 12.09 -5.20 9.40
CA PRO A 98 10.76 -5.69 9.07
C PRO A 98 9.77 -5.48 10.22
N ALA A 99 8.64 -4.83 9.93
CA ALA A 99 7.52 -4.73 10.86
C ALA A 99 6.67 -6.02 10.82
N ASP A 100 6.04 -6.37 11.93
CA ASP A 100 5.22 -7.60 12.05
C ASP A 100 4.07 -7.62 11.04
N TYR A 101 3.38 -6.50 10.88
CA TYR A 101 2.24 -6.40 9.98
C TYR A 101 2.20 -5.06 9.26
N LEU A 102 2.04 -5.12 7.94
CA LEU A 102 1.96 -3.95 7.06
C LEU A 102 0.57 -3.84 6.45
N ILE A 103 0.03 -2.62 6.43
CA ILE A 103 -1.18 -2.26 5.69
C ILE A 103 -0.79 -1.17 4.70
N LEU A 104 -0.59 -1.54 3.43
CA LEU A 104 -0.07 -0.64 2.42
C LEU A 104 -1.14 -0.28 1.39
N GLN A 105 -1.20 0.99 1.00
CA GLN A 105 -2.03 1.42 -0.13
C GLN A 105 -1.17 2.22 -1.12
N PRO A 106 -0.43 1.55 -2.00
CA PRO A 106 0.34 2.19 -3.05
C PRO A 106 -0.57 2.77 -4.13
N GLN A 107 -0.24 3.97 -4.62
CA GLN A 107 -0.94 4.59 -5.75
C GLN A 107 -0.34 4.19 -7.10
N THR A 108 0.93 3.78 -7.11
CA THR A 108 1.70 3.40 -8.28
C THR A 108 2.55 2.17 -7.97
N ASP A 109 3.10 1.56 -9.01
CA ASP A 109 4.13 0.51 -8.96
C ASP A 109 3.79 -0.71 -8.09
N LEU A 110 2.55 -1.18 -8.19
CA LEU A 110 2.08 -2.39 -7.52
C LEU A 110 2.99 -3.62 -7.75
N PRO A 111 3.53 -3.84 -8.97
CA PRO A 111 4.45 -4.96 -9.20
C PRO A 111 5.71 -4.92 -8.33
N ALA A 112 6.31 -3.76 -8.14
CA ALA A 112 7.49 -3.62 -7.27
C ALA A 112 7.14 -3.89 -5.80
N VAL A 113 5.98 -3.39 -5.34
CA VAL A 113 5.50 -3.64 -3.97
C VAL A 113 5.29 -5.15 -3.74
N ARG A 114 4.65 -5.87 -4.68
CA ARG A 114 4.47 -7.33 -4.56
C ARG A 114 5.81 -8.08 -4.51
N ARG A 115 6.74 -7.75 -5.41
CA ARG A 115 8.07 -8.37 -5.42
C ARG A 115 8.85 -8.09 -4.14
N TYR A 116 8.78 -6.85 -3.64
CA TYR A 116 9.42 -6.48 -2.38
C TYR A 116 8.88 -7.31 -1.22
N LEU A 117 7.56 -7.36 -1.05
CA LEU A 117 6.92 -8.11 0.03
C LEU A 117 7.33 -9.58 0.00
N ALA A 118 7.24 -10.23 -1.15
CA ALA A 118 7.65 -11.62 -1.31
C ALA A 118 9.16 -11.83 -1.03
N GLY A 119 10.02 -10.98 -1.60
CA GLY A 119 11.47 -11.04 -1.44
C GLY A 119 11.96 -10.73 -0.03
N ARG A 120 11.17 -9.96 0.76
CA ARG A 120 11.47 -9.67 2.17
C ARG A 120 10.87 -10.68 3.14
N GLY A 121 10.16 -11.68 2.64
CA GLY A 121 9.58 -12.72 3.46
C GLY A 121 8.24 -12.34 4.10
N TYR A 122 7.45 -11.50 3.45
CA TYR A 122 6.07 -11.24 3.84
C TYR A 122 5.11 -12.16 3.09
N SER A 123 4.23 -12.85 3.81
CA SER A 123 3.00 -13.40 3.25
C SER A 123 1.96 -12.29 3.18
N PHE A 124 1.27 -12.11 2.06
CA PHE A 124 0.33 -11.01 1.91
C PHE A 124 -0.96 -11.39 1.18
N GLU A 125 -2.02 -10.72 1.54
CA GLU A 125 -3.29 -10.64 0.82
C GLU A 125 -3.39 -9.26 0.17
N GLU A 126 -3.91 -9.21 -1.04
CA GLU A 126 -4.21 -7.96 -1.74
C GLU A 126 -5.72 -7.85 -1.95
N ARG A 127 -6.27 -6.67 -1.72
CA ARG A 127 -7.69 -6.38 -1.92
C ARG A 127 -7.89 -5.17 -2.82
N ALA A 128 -8.71 -5.33 -3.86
CA ALA A 128 -9.18 -4.22 -4.69
C ALA A 128 -10.47 -3.63 -4.11
N VAL A 129 -10.53 -2.31 -4.01
CA VAL A 129 -11.68 -1.55 -3.51
C VAL A 129 -11.97 -0.41 -4.48
N VAL A 130 -13.24 -0.23 -4.85
CA VAL A 130 -13.70 0.90 -5.68
C VAL A 130 -14.30 1.98 -4.79
N GLU A 131 -13.86 3.21 -4.99
CA GLU A 131 -14.44 4.39 -4.38
C GLU A 131 -14.65 5.45 -5.47
N GLY A 132 -15.90 5.74 -5.77
CA GLY A 132 -16.25 6.59 -6.92
C GLY A 132 -15.72 6.01 -8.24
N ASN A 133 -14.87 6.76 -8.93
CA ASN A 133 -14.23 6.33 -10.18
C ASN A 133 -12.81 5.78 -10.01
N LYS A 134 -12.36 5.59 -8.76
CA LYS A 134 -11.01 5.13 -8.45
C LYS A 134 -11.02 3.71 -7.93
N VAL A 135 -10.00 2.96 -8.33
CA VAL A 135 -9.70 1.62 -7.80
C VAL A 135 -8.44 1.73 -6.97
N TYR A 136 -8.52 1.26 -5.75
CA TYR A 136 -7.42 1.20 -4.80
C TYR A 136 -7.05 -0.25 -4.52
N ASN A 137 -5.75 -0.51 -4.40
CA ASN A 137 -5.25 -1.82 -3.97
C ASN A 137 -4.67 -1.66 -2.56
N ILE A 138 -5.14 -2.50 -1.66
CA ILE A 138 -4.71 -2.54 -0.26
C ILE A 138 -4.00 -3.86 -0.04
N PHE A 139 -2.78 -3.81 0.43
CA PHE A 139 -1.99 -4.97 0.83
C PHE A 139 -2.04 -5.13 2.35
N MET A 140 -2.33 -6.31 2.80
CA MET A 140 -2.24 -6.74 4.19
C MET A 140 -1.16 -7.80 4.26
N ALA A 141 -0.01 -7.47 4.84
CA ALA A 141 1.18 -8.32 4.78
C ALA A 141 1.72 -8.63 6.17
N HIS A 142 1.90 -9.92 6.46
CA HIS A 142 2.45 -10.44 7.70
C HIS A 142 3.89 -10.92 7.48
N PHE A 143 4.81 -10.50 8.33
CA PHE A 143 6.20 -10.92 8.25
C PHE A 143 6.37 -12.38 8.70
N THR A 144 6.88 -13.23 7.82
CA THR A 144 7.13 -14.65 8.10
C THR A 144 8.61 -14.98 8.17
N GLY A 145 9.46 -14.06 7.67
CA GLY A 145 10.90 -14.28 7.55
C GLY A 145 11.30 -15.29 6.47
N ALA A 146 10.35 -15.75 5.63
CA ALA A 146 10.57 -16.75 4.59
C ALA A 146 10.40 -16.13 3.19
N PRO A 147 11.45 -15.60 2.55
CA PRO A 147 11.38 -15.05 1.21
C PRO A 147 10.97 -16.08 0.15
N TYR A 148 10.21 -15.63 -0.84
CA TYR A 148 9.81 -16.46 -1.98
C TYR A 148 9.77 -15.63 -3.28
N VAL A 149 9.73 -16.33 -4.42
CA VAL A 149 9.65 -15.71 -5.74
C VAL A 149 8.23 -15.84 -6.27
N LEU A 150 7.67 -14.73 -6.70
CA LEU A 150 6.36 -14.70 -7.36
C LEU A 150 6.48 -15.16 -8.82
N SER A 151 5.43 -15.79 -9.34
CA SER A 151 5.27 -15.94 -10.78
C SER A 151 5.20 -14.56 -11.44
N GLU A 152 5.49 -14.50 -12.75
CA GLU A 152 5.40 -13.24 -13.48
C GLU A 152 3.96 -12.68 -13.48
N TYR A 153 2.97 -13.57 -13.52
CA TYR A 153 1.56 -13.20 -13.38
C TYR A 153 1.29 -12.59 -12.00
N ASP A 154 1.67 -13.27 -10.92
CA ASP A 154 1.38 -12.81 -9.55
C ASP A 154 2.13 -11.51 -9.24
N ALA A 155 3.32 -11.31 -9.80
CA ALA A 155 4.05 -10.06 -9.63
C ALA A 155 3.42 -8.90 -10.40
N ARG A 156 3.08 -9.08 -11.68
CA ARG A 156 2.59 -7.98 -12.55
C ARG A 156 1.11 -7.70 -12.38
N ILE A 157 0.31 -8.75 -12.33
CA ILE A 157 -1.15 -8.65 -12.28
C ILE A 157 -1.65 -8.76 -10.84
N GLY A 158 -1.17 -9.76 -10.09
CA GLY A 158 -1.67 -10.08 -8.76
C GLY A 158 -3.01 -10.83 -8.79
N ARG A 159 -3.50 -11.14 -7.59
CA ARG A 159 -4.80 -11.82 -7.40
C ARG A 159 -5.61 -11.10 -6.32
N PRO A 160 -5.98 -9.82 -6.54
CA PRO A 160 -6.69 -9.07 -5.52
C PRO A 160 -8.07 -9.68 -5.25
N LEU A 161 -8.43 -9.75 -3.99
CA LEU A 161 -9.78 -10.06 -3.54
C LEU A 161 -10.71 -8.84 -3.70
N GLY A 162 -12.00 -9.03 -3.52
CA GLY A 162 -13.00 -7.96 -3.61
C GLY A 162 -13.29 -7.59 -5.06
N GLU A 163 -13.08 -6.33 -5.42
CA GLU A 163 -13.47 -5.81 -6.73
C GLU A 163 -12.42 -6.03 -7.82
N ALA A 164 -11.94 -7.28 -7.92
CA ALA A 164 -10.89 -7.69 -8.85
C ALA A 164 -11.19 -7.35 -10.32
N ALA A 165 -12.45 -7.51 -10.76
CA ALA A 165 -12.86 -7.22 -12.15
C ALA A 165 -12.65 -5.73 -12.50
N ALA A 166 -12.99 -4.81 -11.60
CA ALA A 166 -12.75 -3.38 -11.79
C ALA A 166 -11.25 -3.05 -11.83
N TYR A 167 -10.46 -3.70 -10.98
CA TYR A 167 -9.01 -3.57 -11.01
C TYR A 167 -8.41 -4.05 -12.33
N LEU A 168 -8.76 -5.26 -12.79
CA LEU A 168 -8.23 -5.83 -14.04
C LEU A 168 -8.62 -4.98 -15.25
N LYS A 169 -9.86 -4.47 -15.30
CA LYS A 169 -10.33 -3.53 -16.34
C LYS A 169 -9.48 -2.26 -16.37
N LYS A 170 -9.23 -1.66 -15.19
CA LYS A 170 -8.40 -0.46 -15.07
C LYS A 170 -6.95 -0.74 -15.47
N LEU A 171 -6.38 -1.86 -15.04
CA LEU A 171 -5.01 -2.25 -15.37
C LEU A 171 -4.84 -2.44 -16.88
N ARG A 172 -5.77 -3.14 -17.54
CA ARG A 172 -5.79 -3.31 -19.00
C ARG A 172 -5.84 -1.97 -19.73
N ALA A 173 -6.79 -1.11 -19.39
CA ALA A 173 -6.93 0.20 -20.02
C ALA A 173 -5.67 1.07 -19.84
N SER A 174 -5.04 1.00 -18.67
CA SER A 174 -3.78 1.70 -18.42
C SER A 174 -2.63 1.17 -19.26
N ALA A 175 -2.48 -0.16 -19.38
CA ALA A 175 -1.44 -0.80 -20.18
C ALA A 175 -1.61 -0.49 -21.67
N GLU A 176 -2.83 -0.56 -22.20
CA GLU A 176 -3.14 -0.23 -23.62
C GLU A 176 -2.83 1.24 -23.93
N LYS A 177 -3.21 2.17 -23.03
CA LYS A 177 -2.88 3.60 -23.15
C LYS A 177 -1.37 3.83 -23.13
N GLN A 178 -0.65 3.17 -22.22
CA GLN A 178 0.81 3.26 -22.14
C GLN A 178 1.48 2.73 -23.41
N LEU A 179 1.04 1.58 -23.93
CA LEU A 179 1.55 1.01 -25.17
C LEU A 179 1.36 1.97 -26.36
N THR A 180 0.19 2.60 -26.46
CA THR A 180 -0.09 3.59 -27.49
C THR A 180 0.84 4.79 -27.39
N GLY A 181 1.05 5.32 -26.17
CA GLY A 181 1.96 6.43 -25.93
C GLY A 181 3.42 6.09 -26.29
N LEU A 182 3.91 4.90 -25.91
CA LEU A 182 5.27 4.44 -26.23
C LEU A 182 5.48 4.27 -27.73
N LYS A 183 4.48 3.79 -28.48
CA LYS A 183 4.56 3.63 -29.94
C LYS A 183 4.52 4.97 -30.69
N SER A 184 3.90 6.00 -30.12
CA SER A 184 3.81 7.34 -30.73
C SER A 184 4.95 8.28 -30.31
N ALA A 185 5.81 7.86 -29.38
CA ALA A 185 6.94 8.66 -28.90
C ALA A 185 8.00 8.84 -30.00
N SER A 186 8.61 10.03 -30.04
CA SER A 186 9.67 10.37 -31.00
C SER A 186 10.94 9.52 -30.83
N LYS A 187 11.15 8.96 -29.64
CA LYS A 187 12.23 8.01 -29.33
C LYS A 187 11.59 6.70 -28.86
N THR A 188 11.80 5.66 -29.65
CA THR A 188 11.25 4.32 -29.36
C THR A 188 12.02 3.65 -28.25
N ASP A 189 11.34 3.27 -27.17
CA ASP A 189 11.86 2.41 -26.11
C ASP A 189 11.29 1.00 -26.27
N LEU A 190 12.07 0.12 -26.95
CA LEU A 190 11.66 -1.25 -27.22
C LEU A 190 11.50 -2.09 -25.95
N ALA A 191 12.31 -1.85 -24.92
CA ALA A 191 12.25 -2.58 -23.67
C ALA A 191 10.96 -2.22 -22.91
N ALA A 192 10.60 -0.93 -22.85
CA ALA A 192 9.35 -0.48 -22.25
C ALA A 192 8.13 -1.00 -23.01
N ILE A 193 8.17 -1.02 -24.35
CA ILE A 193 7.09 -1.59 -25.19
C ILE A 193 6.89 -3.07 -24.86
N GLU A 194 7.97 -3.85 -24.82
CA GLU A 194 7.90 -5.29 -24.56
C GLU A 194 7.39 -5.56 -23.14
N ASN A 195 7.84 -4.78 -22.17
CA ASN A 195 7.37 -4.89 -20.79
C ASN A 195 5.85 -4.68 -20.65
N VAL A 196 5.29 -3.71 -21.38
CA VAL A 196 3.85 -3.47 -21.40
C VAL A 196 3.09 -4.55 -22.17
N ARG A 197 3.65 -5.08 -23.28
CA ARG A 197 3.05 -6.19 -24.03
C ARG A 197 2.89 -7.43 -23.17
N ILE A 198 3.91 -7.83 -22.43
CA ILE A 198 3.84 -8.97 -21.50
C ILE A 198 2.66 -8.79 -20.52
N THR A 199 2.48 -7.58 -19.98
CA THR A 199 1.35 -7.29 -19.09
C THR A 199 0.00 -7.48 -19.78
N ILE A 200 -0.14 -7.03 -21.03
CA ILE A 200 -1.38 -7.18 -21.80
C ILE A 200 -1.65 -8.66 -22.14
N GLU A 201 -0.63 -9.41 -22.49
CA GLU A 201 -0.72 -10.86 -22.78
C GLU A 201 -1.16 -11.65 -21.54
N LEU A 202 -0.57 -11.39 -20.40
CA LEU A 202 -0.96 -11.99 -19.12
C LEU A 202 -2.42 -11.69 -18.77
N LEU A 203 -2.91 -10.47 -19.05
CA LEU A 203 -4.32 -10.11 -18.88
C LEU A 203 -5.24 -10.78 -19.92
N GLY A 204 -4.73 -11.17 -21.09
CA GLY A 204 -5.47 -11.88 -22.14
C GLY A 204 -5.73 -13.35 -21.80
N GLY A 205 -4.78 -14.00 -21.13
CA GLY A 205 -4.92 -15.41 -20.68
C GLY A 205 -6.02 -15.63 -19.66
N CYS A 206 -6.43 -14.61 -18.90
CA CYS A 206 -7.53 -14.71 -17.93
C CYS A 206 -8.93 -14.85 -18.53
N SER A 207 -9.10 -14.62 -19.86
CA SER A 207 -10.42 -14.66 -20.49
C SER A 207 -10.89 -16.10 -20.80
N ASN A 208 -10.03 -17.09 -20.72
CA ASN A 208 -10.34 -18.48 -21.12
C ASN A 208 -10.60 -19.46 -19.95
N ASP A 209 -10.31 -19.10 -18.70
CA ASP A 209 -10.43 -20.03 -17.57
C ASP A 209 -11.76 -19.93 -16.78
N ASN A 210 -12.68 -19.03 -17.19
CA ASN A 210 -13.98 -18.88 -16.51
C ASN A 210 -15.14 -19.59 -17.23
N ASN A 211 -14.86 -20.57 -18.13
CA ASN A 211 -15.88 -21.38 -18.82
C ASN A 211 -15.57 -22.89 -18.72
N ALA A 212 -15.23 -23.37 -17.54
CA ALA A 212 -15.20 -24.81 -17.27
C ALA A 212 -15.86 -25.10 -15.93
#